data_4b5632903d1e5e1f66b6351b17ed93bc
#
_entry.id   4b5632903d1e5e1f66b6351b17ed93bc
#
_cell.length_a   1.000
_cell.length_b   1.000
_cell.length_c   1.000
_cell.angle_alpha   90.00
_cell.angle_beta   90.00
_cell.angle_gamma   90.00
#
_symmetry.space_group_name_H-M   'P 1'
#
loop_
_entity.id
_entity.type
_entity.pdbx_description
1 polymer ?
#
loop_
_entity_poly.entity_id
_entity_poly.type
_entity_poly.pdbx_seq_one_letter_code
_entity_poly.pdbx_strand_id
1 'polypeptide(L)' 'MKKKISVVIPTYNEEANVVPLAKAVSEVMERDLKEYDYEILFIDNHSKDNTQALLRGLCANNKKIKAIFNAK' A
#
# COMPACT_ATOMS: atom_id res chain seq x y z
N MET A 1 3.32 -11.87 -21.42
CA MET A 1 3.76 -10.82 -20.47
C MET A 1 2.55 -10.22 -19.76
N LYS A 2 2.56 -10.15 -18.45
CA LYS A 2 1.44 -9.60 -17.70
C LYS A 2 1.51 -8.08 -17.68
N LYS A 3 0.37 -7.44 -17.81
CA LYS A 3 0.25 -6.01 -17.57
C LYS A 3 0.29 -5.76 -16.07
N LYS A 4 0.84 -4.62 -15.69
CA LYS A 4 0.98 -4.24 -14.30
C LYS A 4 -0.01 -3.15 -13.93
N ILE A 5 -0.67 -3.33 -12.78
CA ILE A 5 -1.59 -2.35 -12.22
C ILE A 5 -0.93 -1.74 -10.99
N SER A 6 -0.86 -0.42 -10.95
CA SER A 6 -0.38 0.30 -9.76
C SER A 6 -1.58 0.91 -9.05
N VAL A 7 -1.80 0.50 -7.80
CA VAL A 7 -2.87 1.05 -6.97
C VAL A 7 -2.24 2.12 -6.10
N VAL A 8 -2.58 3.38 -6.35
CA VAL A 8 -2.01 4.52 -5.63
C VAL A 8 -2.97 4.96 -4.54
N ILE A 9 -2.50 4.96 -3.29
CA ILE A 9 -3.34 5.26 -2.14
C ILE A 9 -2.70 6.39 -1.33
N PRO A 10 -3.28 7.59 -1.35
CA PRO A 10 -2.80 8.66 -0.48
C PRO A 10 -3.22 8.40 0.96
N THR A 11 -2.32 8.67 1.91
CA THR A 11 -2.61 8.47 3.33
C THR A 11 -2.21 9.69 4.15
N TYR A 12 -2.97 9.93 5.21
CA TYR A 12 -2.65 10.93 6.22
C TYR A 12 -3.30 10.51 7.52
N ASN A 13 -2.48 10.18 8.54
CA ASN A 13 -2.94 9.74 9.85
C ASN A 13 -3.98 8.60 9.76
N GLU A 14 -3.62 7.54 9.04
CA GLU A 14 -4.51 6.40 8.78
C GLU A 14 -4.07 5.14 9.51
N GLU A 15 -3.46 5.25 10.70
CA GLU A 15 -2.90 4.08 11.37
C GLU A 15 -3.93 2.97 11.62
N ALA A 16 -5.19 3.32 11.83
CA ALA A 16 -6.23 2.32 12.05
C ALA A 16 -6.62 1.56 10.78
N ASN A 17 -6.34 2.12 9.60
CA ASN A 17 -6.89 1.62 8.34
C ASN A 17 -5.85 1.09 7.37
N VAL A 18 -4.58 1.48 7.50
CA VAL A 18 -3.59 1.18 6.47
C VAL A 18 -3.35 -0.32 6.31
N VAL A 19 -3.27 -1.08 7.41
CA VAL A 19 -3.06 -2.52 7.34
C VAL A 19 -4.30 -3.24 6.79
N PRO A 20 -5.51 -3.00 7.30
CA PRO A 20 -6.71 -3.60 6.71
C PRO A 20 -6.90 -3.25 5.24
N LEU A 21 -6.59 -2.01 4.86
CA LEU A 21 -6.75 -1.57 3.47
C LEU A 21 -5.76 -2.30 2.56
N ALA A 22 -4.50 -2.41 2.95
CA ALA A 22 -3.50 -3.14 2.17
C ALA A 22 -3.92 -4.59 1.98
N LYS A 23 -4.44 -5.21 3.03
CA LYS A 23 -4.92 -6.59 2.96
C LYS A 23 -6.10 -6.72 2.00
N ALA A 24 -7.08 -5.82 2.10
CA ALA A 24 -8.26 -5.86 1.24
C ALA A 24 -7.90 -5.69 -0.23
N VAL A 25 -7.02 -4.74 -0.55
CA VAL A 25 -6.58 -4.50 -1.93
C VAL A 25 -5.82 -5.71 -2.46
N SER A 26 -4.90 -6.27 -1.65
CA SER A 26 -4.13 -7.45 -2.06
C SER A 26 -5.04 -8.64 -2.35
N GLU A 27 -6.07 -8.84 -1.53
CA GLU A 27 -7.02 -9.94 -1.73
C GLU A 27 -7.78 -9.80 -3.04
N VAL A 28 -8.24 -8.59 -3.36
CA VAL A 28 -8.94 -8.34 -4.61
C VAL A 28 -8.04 -8.59 -5.82
N MET A 29 -6.80 -8.07 -5.76
CA MET A 29 -5.86 -8.25 -6.86
C MET A 29 -5.54 -9.72 -7.09
N GLU A 30 -5.34 -10.48 -6.02
CA GLU A 30 -4.94 -11.88 -6.14
C GLU A 30 -6.10 -12.81 -6.47
N ARG A 31 -7.32 -12.44 -6.09
CA ARG A 31 -8.50 -13.27 -6.35
C ARG A 31 -9.12 -12.96 -7.71
N ASP A 32 -9.33 -11.68 -8.01
CA ASP A 32 -10.14 -11.27 -9.15
C ASP A 32 -9.33 -10.81 -10.35
N LEU A 33 -8.06 -10.45 -10.16
CA LEU A 33 -7.20 -9.89 -11.20
C LEU A 33 -5.90 -10.65 -11.34
N LYS A 34 -5.97 -11.98 -11.28
CA LYS A 34 -4.79 -12.86 -11.31
C LYS A 34 -3.95 -12.73 -12.58
N GLU A 35 -4.57 -12.34 -13.68
CA GLU A 35 -3.86 -12.18 -14.95
C GLU A 35 -3.01 -10.92 -15.00
N TYR A 36 -3.08 -10.07 -13.97
CA TYR A 36 -2.29 -8.86 -13.89
C TYR A 36 -1.22 -8.99 -12.82
N ASP A 37 -0.06 -8.39 -13.08
CA ASP A 37 0.87 -8.11 -12.00
C ASP A 37 0.41 -6.81 -11.32
N TYR A 38 0.81 -6.59 -10.05
CA TYR A 38 0.34 -5.40 -9.36
C TYR A 38 1.35 -4.89 -8.33
N GLU A 39 1.21 -3.64 -7.99
CA GLU A 39 1.86 -3.04 -6.83
C GLU A 39 0.88 -2.12 -6.13
N ILE A 40 1.05 -1.95 -4.83
CA ILE A 40 0.29 -0.99 -4.04
C ILE A 40 1.27 0.09 -3.62
N LEU A 41 0.99 1.33 -3.99
CA LEU A 41 1.86 2.46 -3.67
C LEU A 41 1.12 3.40 -2.72
N PHE A 42 1.56 3.41 -1.47
CA PHE A 42 1.06 4.38 -0.50
C PHE A 42 1.86 5.67 -0.62
N ILE A 43 1.17 6.79 -0.64
CA ILE A 43 1.81 8.11 -0.62
C ILE A 43 1.41 8.77 0.69
N ASP A 44 2.33 8.78 1.65
CA ASP A 44 2.06 9.32 2.96
C ASP A 44 2.37 10.82 3.00
N ASN A 45 1.38 11.60 3.38
CA ASN A 45 1.48 13.06 3.41
C ASN A 45 1.86 13.55 4.81
N HIS A 46 3.01 13.08 5.30
CA HIS A 46 3.58 13.52 6.57
C HIS A 46 2.68 13.17 7.77
N SER A 47 2.29 11.89 7.85
CA SER A 47 1.49 11.41 8.98
C SER A 47 2.25 11.58 10.30
N LYS A 48 1.53 11.97 11.33
CA LYS A 48 2.10 12.22 12.67
C LYS A 48 1.82 11.10 13.65
N ASP A 49 0.96 10.16 13.27
CA ASP A 49 0.67 8.96 14.07
C ASP A 49 1.59 7.81 13.66
N ASN A 50 1.19 6.56 13.93
CA ASN A 50 2.00 5.39 13.59
C ASN A 50 1.86 4.94 12.14
N THR A 51 1.20 5.70 11.28
CA THR A 51 1.00 5.32 9.88
C THR A 51 2.32 5.00 9.18
N GLN A 52 3.33 5.85 9.34
CA GLN A 52 4.61 5.65 8.66
C GLN A 52 5.30 4.37 9.11
N ALA A 53 5.29 4.08 10.42
CA ALA A 53 5.88 2.86 10.94
C ALA A 53 5.17 1.63 10.40
N LEU A 54 3.84 1.67 10.33
CA LEU A 54 3.05 0.56 9.78
C LEU A 54 3.32 0.36 8.29
N LEU A 55 3.44 1.44 7.53
CA LEU A 55 3.77 1.34 6.11
C LEU A 55 5.15 0.74 5.88
N ARG A 56 6.14 1.13 6.68
CA ARG A 56 7.47 0.53 6.59
C ARG A 56 7.44 -0.97 6.86
N GLY A 57 6.65 -1.39 7.85
CA GLY A 57 6.45 -2.81 8.14
C GLY A 57 5.80 -3.56 6.99
N LEU A 58 4.77 -2.97 6.39
CA LEU A 58 4.10 -3.58 5.24
C LEU A 58 5.06 -3.74 4.07
N CYS A 59 5.86 -2.71 3.77
CA CYS A 59 6.82 -2.77 2.68
C CYS A 59 7.91 -3.82 2.93
N ALA A 60 8.35 -3.96 4.17
CA ALA A 60 9.36 -4.94 4.53
C ALA A 60 8.87 -6.37 4.36
N ASN A 61 7.57 -6.60 4.59
CA ASN A 61 6.98 -7.93 4.55
C ASN A 61 6.32 -8.30 3.21
N ASN A 62 6.16 -7.35 2.30
CA ASN A 62 5.50 -7.61 1.03
C ASN A 62 6.13 -6.77 -0.07
N LYS A 63 6.76 -7.45 -1.04
CA LYS A 63 7.46 -6.80 -2.15
C LYS A 63 6.53 -6.01 -3.07
N LYS A 64 5.24 -6.31 -3.04
CA LYS A 64 4.26 -5.61 -3.87
C LYS A 64 3.79 -4.31 -3.25
N ILE A 65 4.16 -4.03 -2.01
CA ILE A 65 3.77 -2.79 -1.32
C ILE A 65 4.96 -1.86 -1.28
N LYS A 66 4.74 -0.63 -1.72
CA LYS A 66 5.73 0.43 -1.69
C LYS A 66 5.15 1.67 -1.04
N ALA A 67 6.00 2.51 -0.51
CA ALA A 67 5.55 3.74 0.14
C ALA A 67 6.50 4.89 -0.18
N ILE A 68 5.91 6.06 -0.37
CA ILE A 68 6.62 7.33 -0.50
C ILE A 68 6.20 8.19 0.67
N PHE A 69 7.17 8.76 1.37
CA PHE A 69 6.90 9.60 2.53
C PHE A 69 7.23 11.04 2.19
N ASN A 70 6.20 11.86 2.08
CA ASN A 70 6.39 13.28 1.84
C ASN A 70 6.77 13.98 3.14
N ALA A 71 7.68 14.93 3.06
CA ALA A 71 8.18 15.63 4.23
C ALA A 71 7.15 16.59 4.82
N LYS A 72 6.13 16.95 4.08
CA LYS A 72 5.01 17.74 4.55
C LYS A 72 3.92 17.83 3.51
#